data_d6f4d160609fa05ff52154c53a56094f
#
_entry.id   d6f4d160609fa05ff52154c53a56094f
#
_cell.length_a   1.000
_cell.length_b   1.000
_cell.length_c   1.000
_cell.angle_alpha   90.00
_cell.angle_beta   90.00
_cell.angle_gamma   90.00
#
_symmetry.space_group_name_H-M   'P 1'
#
loop_
_entity.id
_entity.type
_entity.pdbx_description
1 polymer ?
#
loop_
_entity_poly.entity_id
_entity_poly.type
_entity_poly.pdbx_seq_one_letter_code
_entity_poly.pdbx_strand_id
1 'polypeptide(L)'
;MTIAEPDTTPLSRLLREGSQAEHQAAEGSSFMTELLAGRVNARGYADYLARLGRVYGALESLGRALAGDPVADAVLDPALERSPSIDADQAHWGVGHAATPATDAYVARIVSTAASPARFVAHHYTRYLGDLSGGRIIGRLLEQTFERPDGLAFYAFPGIPKPKPYKDAYRARLDGLALTAQEKLDVLAEVKTVFGLNGALFEELTADLDAYRR
;
A
#
# COMPACT_ATOMS: atom_id res chain seq x y z
N MET A 1 -35.29 -25.88 2.98
CA MET A 1 -34.28 -24.97 3.60
C MET A 1 -32.95 -25.30 2.90
N THR A 2 -32.64 -24.57 1.84
CA THR A 2 -31.41 -24.78 1.07
C THR A 2 -30.26 -24.18 1.90
N ILE A 3 -29.41 -25.04 2.43
CA ILE A 3 -28.15 -24.59 3.06
C ILE A 3 -27.31 -24.08 1.89
N ALA A 4 -27.08 -22.75 1.84
CA ALA A 4 -26.13 -22.19 0.89
C ALA A 4 -24.78 -22.86 1.16
N GLU A 5 -24.17 -23.45 0.13
CA GLU A 5 -22.80 -23.96 0.24
C GLU A 5 -21.89 -22.82 0.71
N PRO A 6 -20.95 -23.09 1.64
CA PRO A 6 -20.02 -22.06 2.07
C PRO A 6 -19.26 -21.58 0.84
N ASP A 7 -19.20 -20.25 0.65
CA ASP A 7 -18.41 -19.64 -0.41
C ASP A 7 -16.94 -20.04 -0.23
N THR A 8 -16.50 -21.00 -1.03
CA THR A 8 -15.16 -21.60 -0.99
C THR A 8 -14.12 -20.77 -1.72
N THR A 9 -14.50 -19.56 -2.20
CA THR A 9 -13.58 -18.69 -2.95
C THR A 9 -12.38 -18.33 -2.06
N PRO A 10 -11.13 -18.60 -2.50
CA PRO A 10 -9.95 -18.19 -1.78
C PRO A 10 -9.94 -16.68 -1.57
N LEU A 11 -9.54 -16.22 -0.37
CA LEU A 11 -9.54 -14.80 -0.01
C LEU A 11 -8.70 -13.99 -0.99
N SER A 12 -7.52 -14.45 -1.33
CA SER A 12 -6.61 -13.76 -2.27
C SER A 12 -7.24 -13.53 -3.65
N ARG A 13 -8.04 -14.49 -4.13
CA ARG A 13 -8.78 -14.38 -5.38
C ARG A 13 -9.93 -13.37 -5.25
N LEU A 14 -10.73 -13.48 -4.18
CA LEU A 14 -11.83 -12.58 -3.90
C LEU A 14 -11.35 -11.12 -3.84
N LEU A 15 -10.26 -10.85 -3.13
CA LEU A 15 -9.70 -9.50 -3.02
C LEU A 15 -9.23 -8.97 -4.37
N ARG A 16 -8.48 -9.78 -5.14
CA ARG A 16 -7.95 -9.38 -6.44
C ARG A 16 -9.05 -9.07 -7.46
N GLU A 17 -10.04 -9.95 -7.57
CA GLU A 17 -11.12 -9.82 -8.57
C GLU A 17 -12.13 -8.78 -8.13
N GLY A 18 -12.45 -8.73 -6.84
CA GLY A 18 -13.45 -7.83 -6.29
C GLY A 18 -13.02 -6.37 -6.16
N SER A 19 -11.72 -6.06 -6.24
CA SER A 19 -11.20 -4.67 -6.14
C SER A 19 -10.54 -4.15 -7.42
N GLN A 20 -10.74 -4.83 -8.55
CA GLN A 20 -10.06 -4.49 -9.80
C GLN A 20 -10.41 -3.09 -10.31
N ALA A 21 -11.66 -2.66 -10.16
CA ALA A 21 -12.10 -1.33 -10.59
C ALA A 21 -11.44 -0.22 -9.77
N GLU A 22 -11.38 -0.40 -8.46
CA GLU A 22 -10.76 0.56 -7.54
C GLU A 22 -9.23 0.62 -7.75
N HIS A 23 -8.60 -0.50 -8.04
CA HIS A 23 -7.17 -0.56 -8.39
C HIS A 23 -6.88 0.24 -9.66
N GLN A 24 -7.67 0.04 -10.72
CA GLN A 24 -7.50 0.79 -11.97
C GLN A 24 -7.73 2.29 -11.78
N ALA A 25 -8.73 2.68 -10.98
CA ALA A 25 -8.99 4.09 -10.68
C ALA A 25 -7.80 4.76 -9.96
N ALA A 26 -7.18 4.07 -9.00
CA ALA A 26 -6.02 4.60 -8.28
C ALA A 26 -4.79 4.76 -9.19
N GLU A 27 -4.51 3.79 -10.07
CA GLU A 27 -3.40 3.88 -11.04
C GLU A 27 -3.59 4.98 -12.09
N GLY A 28 -4.83 5.27 -12.46
CA GLY A 28 -5.20 6.28 -13.45
C GLY A 28 -5.22 7.73 -12.93
N SER A 29 -4.81 7.98 -11.68
CA SER A 29 -4.76 9.35 -11.14
C SER A 29 -3.77 10.23 -11.92
N SER A 30 -4.07 11.53 -12.04
CA SER A 30 -3.22 12.45 -12.78
C SER A 30 -1.81 12.54 -12.19
N PHE A 31 -1.69 12.58 -10.85
CA PHE A 31 -0.38 12.60 -10.21
C PHE A 31 0.45 11.35 -10.56
N MET A 32 -0.12 10.14 -10.46
CA MET A 32 0.59 8.91 -10.80
C MET A 32 0.96 8.86 -12.28
N THR A 33 0.08 9.34 -13.17
CA THR A 33 0.36 9.43 -14.60
C THR A 33 1.56 10.35 -14.87
N GLU A 34 1.61 11.53 -14.25
CA GLU A 34 2.74 12.46 -14.39
C GLU A 34 4.03 11.93 -13.75
N LEU A 35 3.93 11.26 -12.60
CA LEU A 35 5.06 10.63 -11.93
C LEU A 35 5.68 9.53 -12.81
N LEU A 36 4.86 8.63 -13.34
CA LEU A 36 5.31 7.53 -14.22
C LEU A 36 5.85 8.04 -15.55
N ALA A 37 5.39 9.18 -16.03
CA ALA A 37 5.91 9.84 -17.23
C ALA A 37 7.20 10.66 -16.97
N GLY A 38 7.72 10.67 -15.74
CA GLY A 38 8.94 11.40 -15.39
C GLY A 38 8.77 12.92 -15.36
N ARG A 39 7.54 13.42 -15.25
CA ARG A 39 7.25 14.86 -15.28
C ARG A 39 7.05 15.51 -13.90
N VAL A 40 7.14 14.71 -12.83
CA VAL A 40 7.12 15.20 -11.45
C VAL A 40 8.55 15.53 -11.01
N ASN A 41 8.73 16.73 -10.42
CA ASN A 41 10.01 17.18 -9.89
C ASN A 41 10.32 16.58 -8.49
N ALA A 42 11.52 16.86 -7.98
CA ALA A 42 11.97 16.33 -6.68
C ALA A 42 11.05 16.73 -5.51
N ARG A 43 10.48 17.94 -5.55
CA ARG A 43 9.55 18.42 -4.51
C ARG A 43 8.26 17.58 -4.49
N GLY A 44 7.64 17.36 -5.66
CA GLY A 44 6.42 16.55 -5.74
C GLY A 44 6.66 15.11 -5.30
N TYR A 45 7.83 14.54 -5.62
CA TYR A 45 8.22 13.22 -5.14
C TYR A 45 8.47 13.21 -3.61
N ALA A 46 9.12 14.23 -3.05
CA ALA A 46 9.32 14.35 -1.60
C ALA A 46 7.98 14.45 -0.84
N ASP A 47 7.03 15.23 -1.36
CA ASP A 47 5.69 15.37 -0.77
C ASP A 47 4.90 14.05 -0.83
N TYR A 48 4.99 13.31 -1.94
CA TYR A 48 4.41 11.97 -2.05
C TYR A 48 5.04 11.00 -1.03
N LEU A 49 6.37 10.97 -0.95
CA LEU A 49 7.11 10.09 -0.05
C LEU A 49 6.81 10.41 1.43
N ALA A 50 6.68 11.69 1.78
CA ALA A 50 6.34 12.10 3.14
C ALA A 50 4.96 11.61 3.58
N ARG A 51 3.96 11.64 2.67
CA ARG A 51 2.61 11.09 2.93
C ARG A 51 2.68 9.57 3.11
N LEU A 52 3.44 8.87 2.25
CA LEU A 52 3.68 7.44 2.41
C LEU A 52 4.32 7.12 3.76
N GLY A 53 5.29 7.93 4.21
CA GLY A 53 5.95 7.73 5.51
C GLY A 53 4.96 7.70 6.68
N ARG A 54 3.95 8.58 6.68
CA ARG A 54 2.90 8.55 7.69
C ARG A 54 2.01 7.31 7.60
N VAL A 55 1.64 6.92 6.38
CA VAL A 55 0.79 5.75 6.15
C VAL A 55 1.50 4.47 6.59
N TYR A 56 2.76 4.27 6.16
CA TYR A 56 3.53 3.08 6.55
C TYR A 56 3.90 3.09 8.03
N GLY A 57 4.26 4.25 8.59
CA GLY A 57 4.52 4.37 10.03
C GLY A 57 3.33 3.93 10.88
N ALA A 58 2.10 4.33 10.51
CA ALA A 58 0.87 3.90 11.17
C ALA A 58 0.60 2.39 10.97
N LEU A 59 0.76 1.90 9.73
CA LEU A 59 0.52 0.50 9.39
C LEU A 59 1.48 -0.44 10.13
N GLU A 60 2.76 -0.12 10.14
CA GLU A 60 3.80 -0.92 10.78
C GLU A 60 3.71 -0.85 12.32
N SER A 61 3.37 0.33 12.86
CA SER A 61 3.13 0.48 14.30
C SER A 61 1.95 -0.36 14.77
N LEU A 62 0.85 -0.35 14.01
CA LEU A 62 -0.31 -1.19 14.30
C LEU A 62 0.02 -2.67 14.11
N GLY A 63 0.77 -3.03 13.07
CA GLY A 63 1.23 -4.42 12.87
C GLY A 63 2.01 -4.95 14.06
N ARG A 64 2.95 -4.16 14.59
CA ARG A 64 3.69 -4.53 15.81
C ARG A 64 2.78 -4.67 17.04
N ALA A 65 1.75 -3.84 17.16
CA ALA A 65 0.79 -3.93 18.25
C ALA A 65 -0.14 -5.16 18.13
N LEU A 66 -0.36 -5.66 16.92
CA LEU A 66 -1.17 -6.86 16.64
C LEU A 66 -0.33 -8.15 16.60
N ALA A 67 0.97 -8.09 16.84
CA ALA A 67 1.82 -9.27 16.85
C ALA A 67 1.32 -10.29 17.91
N GLY A 68 1.20 -11.55 17.50
CA GLY A 68 0.60 -12.63 18.29
C GLY A 68 -0.88 -12.88 17.97
N ASP A 69 -1.55 -12.03 17.20
CA ASP A 69 -2.85 -12.35 16.64
C ASP A 69 -2.69 -13.22 15.38
N PRO A 70 -3.33 -14.40 15.32
CA PRO A 70 -3.10 -15.35 14.23
C PRO A 70 -3.52 -14.83 12.84
N VAL A 71 -4.46 -13.88 12.77
CA VAL A 71 -4.89 -13.27 11.51
C VAL A 71 -3.87 -12.23 11.06
N ALA A 72 -3.39 -11.38 11.96
CA ALA A 72 -2.36 -10.40 11.66
C ALA A 72 -1.01 -11.09 11.36
N ASP A 73 -0.61 -12.09 12.14
CA ASP A 73 0.65 -12.82 11.97
C ASP A 73 0.76 -13.53 10.60
N ALA A 74 -0.36 -13.86 9.98
CA ALA A 74 -0.36 -14.45 8.64
C ALA A 74 0.27 -13.53 7.58
N VAL A 75 0.28 -12.22 7.80
CA VAL A 75 0.77 -11.22 6.84
C VAL A 75 2.02 -10.49 7.33
N LEU A 76 2.26 -10.43 8.64
CA LEU A 76 3.39 -9.72 9.21
C LEU A 76 4.73 -10.35 8.80
N ASP A 77 5.63 -9.52 8.29
CA ASP A 77 6.99 -9.90 7.92
C ASP A 77 7.89 -8.64 7.93
N PRO A 78 8.92 -8.59 8.78
CA PRO A 78 9.86 -7.45 8.83
C PRO A 78 10.52 -7.13 7.48
N ALA A 79 10.66 -8.11 6.58
CA ALA A 79 11.20 -7.89 5.24
C ALA A 79 10.31 -6.98 4.37
N LEU A 80 9.04 -6.80 4.73
CA LEU A 80 8.11 -5.90 4.06
C LEU A 80 8.19 -4.47 4.58
N GLU A 81 8.61 -4.23 5.84
CA GLU A 81 8.59 -2.90 6.44
C GLU A 81 9.31 -1.86 5.59
N ARG A 82 8.67 -0.69 5.41
CA ARG A 82 9.13 0.38 4.53
C ARG A 82 9.62 1.62 5.26
N SER A 83 9.25 1.82 6.54
CA SER A 83 9.62 3.02 7.29
C SER A 83 11.13 3.31 7.23
N PRO A 84 12.04 2.35 7.47
CA PRO A 84 13.48 2.65 7.40
C PRO A 84 13.94 3.08 6.00
N SER A 85 13.34 2.51 4.94
CA SER A 85 13.65 2.87 3.56
C SER A 85 13.11 4.25 3.21
N ILE A 86 11.89 4.58 3.67
CA ILE A 86 11.29 5.91 3.48
C ILE A 86 12.10 6.97 4.22
N ASP A 87 12.54 6.70 5.45
CA ASP A 87 13.38 7.62 6.23
C ASP A 87 14.71 7.92 5.50
N ALA A 88 15.36 6.89 4.94
CA ALA A 88 16.55 7.05 4.15
C ALA A 88 16.32 7.90 2.88
N ASP A 89 15.20 7.67 2.18
CA ASP A 89 14.83 8.43 0.99
C ASP A 89 14.47 9.87 1.34
N GLN A 90 13.77 10.12 2.45
CA GLN A 90 13.48 11.48 2.94
C GLN A 90 14.76 12.24 3.33
N ALA A 91 15.76 11.54 3.86
CA ALA A 91 17.07 12.16 4.13
C ALA A 91 17.76 12.63 2.83
N HIS A 92 17.50 11.95 1.70
CA HIS A 92 18.03 12.32 0.38
C HIS A 92 17.23 13.46 -0.29
N TRP A 93 15.90 13.36 -0.32
CA TRP A 93 15.02 14.30 -1.06
C TRP A 93 14.60 15.51 -0.22
N GLY A 94 14.80 15.48 1.08
CA GLY A 94 14.23 16.42 2.04
C GLY A 94 12.85 15.97 2.55
N VAL A 95 12.43 16.56 3.66
CA VAL A 95 11.12 16.25 4.27
C VAL A 95 10.04 17.02 3.52
N GLY A 96 9.19 16.29 2.83
CA GLY A 96 8.04 16.84 2.12
C GLY A 96 6.86 17.16 3.05
N HIS A 97 5.79 17.69 2.47
CA HIS A 97 4.56 18.02 3.19
C HIS A 97 3.65 16.79 3.33
N ALA A 98 3.47 16.33 4.57
CA ALA A 98 2.72 15.12 4.90
C ALA A 98 1.43 15.36 5.71
N ALA A 99 1.28 16.50 6.36
CA ALA A 99 0.12 16.81 7.20
C ALA A 99 -1.03 17.35 6.34
N THR A 100 -1.77 16.46 5.71
CA THR A 100 -2.89 16.78 4.82
C THR A 100 -4.14 16.01 5.22
N PRO A 101 -5.35 16.53 4.91
CA PRO A 101 -6.61 15.87 5.25
C PRO A 101 -6.70 14.42 4.79
N ALA A 102 -6.28 14.12 3.54
CA ALA A 102 -6.32 12.76 3.02
C ALA A 102 -5.32 11.84 3.73
N THR A 103 -4.11 12.33 4.03
CA THR A 103 -3.12 11.55 4.79
C THR A 103 -3.60 11.29 6.21
N ASP A 104 -4.18 12.29 6.88
CA ASP A 104 -4.73 12.15 8.23
C ASP A 104 -5.91 11.17 8.27
N ALA A 105 -6.80 11.23 7.28
CA ALA A 105 -7.92 10.29 7.16
C ALA A 105 -7.42 8.85 6.94
N TYR A 106 -6.37 8.67 6.11
CA TYR A 106 -5.80 7.36 5.88
C TYR A 106 -5.18 6.78 7.16
N VAL A 107 -4.36 7.56 7.86
CA VAL A 107 -3.77 7.16 9.15
C VAL A 107 -4.85 6.81 10.17
N ALA A 108 -5.87 7.66 10.30
CA ALA A 108 -7.00 7.42 11.21
C ALA A 108 -7.74 6.11 10.86
N ARG A 109 -7.92 5.82 9.56
CA ARG A 109 -8.54 4.56 9.13
C ARG A 109 -7.71 3.35 9.52
N ILE A 110 -6.39 3.37 9.28
CA ILE A 110 -5.48 2.29 9.72
C ILE A 110 -5.63 2.05 11.22
N VAL A 111 -5.52 3.10 12.03
CA VAL A 111 -5.61 3.00 13.50
C VAL A 111 -6.98 2.45 13.94
N SER A 112 -8.06 2.80 13.25
CA SER A 112 -9.41 2.30 13.57
C SER A 112 -9.56 0.79 13.37
N THR A 113 -8.64 0.14 12.64
CA THR A 113 -8.68 -1.32 12.44
C THR A 113 -8.06 -2.13 13.59
N ALA A 114 -7.57 -1.47 14.64
CA ALA A 114 -6.92 -2.13 15.78
C ALA A 114 -7.78 -3.23 16.45
N ALA A 115 -9.10 -3.06 16.47
CA ALA A 115 -10.05 -4.04 17.01
C ALA A 115 -10.48 -5.11 15.97
N SER A 116 -9.94 -5.08 14.75
CA SER A 116 -10.32 -6.00 13.66
C SER A 116 -9.10 -6.40 12.84
N PRO A 117 -8.32 -7.40 13.28
CA PRO A 117 -7.14 -7.88 12.56
C PRO A 117 -7.42 -8.23 11.08
N ALA A 118 -8.61 -8.72 10.76
CA ALA A 118 -9.01 -8.98 9.38
C ALA A 118 -9.04 -7.70 8.52
N ARG A 119 -9.50 -6.56 9.06
CA ARG A 119 -9.44 -5.27 8.34
C ARG A 119 -8.02 -4.73 8.25
N PHE A 120 -7.19 -4.91 9.28
CA PHE A 120 -5.76 -4.60 9.18
C PHE A 120 -5.11 -5.34 8.01
N VAL A 121 -5.42 -6.63 7.81
CA VAL A 121 -4.94 -7.42 6.68
C VAL A 121 -5.28 -6.77 5.34
N ALA A 122 -6.44 -6.12 5.19
CA ALA A 122 -6.81 -5.41 3.97
C ALA A 122 -5.83 -4.26 3.63
N HIS A 123 -5.45 -3.45 4.63
CA HIS A 123 -4.45 -2.39 4.47
C HIS A 123 -3.08 -2.97 4.11
N HIS A 124 -2.65 -3.99 4.83
CA HIS A 124 -1.38 -4.67 4.62
C HIS A 124 -1.29 -5.28 3.21
N TYR A 125 -2.33 -6.02 2.79
CA TYR A 125 -2.44 -6.61 1.46
C TYR A 125 -2.33 -5.56 0.35
N THR A 126 -3.15 -4.50 0.44
CA THR A 126 -3.24 -3.49 -0.61
C THR A 126 -1.93 -2.75 -0.78
N ARG A 127 -1.24 -2.39 0.32
CA ARG A 127 0.04 -1.69 0.26
C ARG A 127 1.15 -2.60 -0.22
N TYR A 128 1.48 -3.64 0.49
CA TYR A 128 2.71 -4.40 0.25
C TYR A 128 2.67 -5.25 -1.03
N LEU A 129 1.51 -5.84 -1.40
CA LEU A 129 1.44 -6.56 -2.66
C LEU A 129 1.44 -5.60 -3.86
N GLY A 130 0.91 -4.39 -3.71
CA GLY A 130 1.04 -3.31 -4.69
C GLY A 130 2.51 -2.93 -4.91
N ASP A 131 3.24 -2.68 -3.84
CA ASP A 131 4.65 -2.28 -3.89
C ASP A 131 5.53 -3.40 -4.50
N LEU A 132 5.32 -4.66 -4.10
CA LEU A 132 6.03 -5.81 -4.67
C LEU A 132 5.66 -6.09 -6.14
N SER A 133 4.55 -5.55 -6.64
CA SER A 133 4.10 -5.72 -8.02
C SER A 133 4.52 -4.55 -8.90
N GLY A 134 4.04 -3.35 -8.62
CA GLY A 134 4.27 -2.13 -9.39
C GLY A 134 5.49 -1.34 -8.94
N GLY A 135 5.83 -1.37 -7.65
CA GLY A 135 6.88 -0.52 -7.08
C GLY A 135 8.23 -0.66 -7.76
N ARG A 136 8.66 -1.87 -8.14
CA ARG A 136 9.93 -2.08 -8.86
C ARG A 136 9.96 -1.45 -10.25
N ILE A 137 8.82 -1.35 -10.92
CA ILE A 137 8.70 -0.68 -12.21
C ILE A 137 8.80 0.82 -11.98
N ILE A 138 8.07 1.33 -10.99
CA ILE A 138 8.10 2.75 -10.60
C ILE A 138 9.53 3.16 -10.21
N GLY A 139 10.20 2.38 -9.36
CA GLY A 139 11.58 2.66 -8.95
C GLY A 139 12.54 2.81 -10.13
N ARG A 140 12.48 1.92 -11.12
CA ARG A 140 13.30 2.00 -12.33
C ARG A 140 13.00 3.23 -13.18
N LEU A 141 11.72 3.59 -13.32
CA LEU A 141 11.31 4.79 -14.04
C LEU A 141 11.82 6.06 -13.35
N LEU A 142 11.74 6.11 -12.02
CA LEU A 142 12.24 7.24 -11.23
C LEU A 142 13.77 7.32 -11.25
N GLU A 143 14.47 6.19 -11.21
CA GLU A 143 15.92 6.13 -11.37
C GLU A 143 16.35 6.77 -12.71
N GLN A 144 15.67 6.45 -13.79
CA GLN A 144 15.90 7.07 -15.11
C GLN A 144 15.53 8.56 -15.10
N THR A 145 14.39 8.91 -14.49
CA THR A 145 13.88 10.28 -14.43
C THR A 145 14.80 11.22 -13.66
N PHE A 146 15.29 10.79 -12.52
CA PHE A 146 16.14 11.63 -11.66
C PHE A 146 17.65 11.47 -11.99
N GLU A 147 17.99 10.56 -12.91
CA GLU A 147 19.39 10.26 -13.29
C GLU A 147 20.25 9.89 -12.07
N ARG A 148 19.64 9.30 -11.05
CA ARG A 148 20.26 8.95 -9.76
C ARG A 148 19.72 7.64 -9.25
N PRO A 149 20.57 6.73 -8.76
CA PRO A 149 20.14 5.50 -8.11
C PRO A 149 19.73 5.72 -6.63
N ASP A 150 20.13 6.85 -6.03
CA ASP A 150 19.92 7.14 -4.61
C ASP A 150 18.55 7.77 -4.34
N GLY A 151 18.03 7.60 -3.13
CA GLY A 151 16.75 8.16 -2.70
C GLY A 151 15.54 7.37 -3.21
N LEU A 152 15.71 6.10 -3.59
CA LEU A 152 14.66 5.20 -4.09
C LEU A 152 14.62 3.86 -3.33
N ALA A 153 15.13 3.85 -2.10
CA ALA A 153 15.17 2.67 -1.23
C ALA A 153 13.77 2.13 -0.91
N PHE A 154 12.75 2.98 -0.93
CA PHE A 154 11.35 2.60 -0.75
C PHE A 154 10.94 1.46 -1.72
N TYR A 155 11.40 1.50 -2.96
CA TYR A 155 11.07 0.51 -3.98
C TYR A 155 11.93 -0.74 -3.93
N ALA A 156 12.97 -0.75 -3.10
CA ALA A 156 13.86 -1.88 -2.92
C ALA A 156 13.41 -2.77 -1.76
N PHE A 157 13.37 -4.07 -1.99
CA PHE A 157 13.06 -5.08 -0.98
C PHE A 157 14.24 -6.05 -0.86
N PRO A 158 15.33 -5.66 -0.17
CA PRO A 158 16.54 -6.48 -0.12
C PRO A 158 16.31 -7.85 0.54
N GLY A 159 15.36 -7.94 1.51
CA GLY A 159 14.93 -9.19 2.12
C GLY A 159 14.08 -10.10 1.22
N ILE A 160 13.62 -9.59 0.05
CA ILE A 160 12.71 -10.31 -0.86
C ILE A 160 13.30 -10.36 -2.27
N PRO A 161 14.37 -11.15 -2.51
CA PRO A 161 15.05 -11.18 -3.82
C PRO A 161 14.17 -11.77 -4.93
N LYS A 162 13.17 -12.59 -4.57
CA LYS A 162 12.24 -13.24 -5.51
C LYS A 162 10.79 -12.84 -5.22
N PRO A 163 10.29 -11.69 -5.71
CA PRO A 163 8.94 -11.19 -5.38
C PRO A 163 7.81 -12.13 -5.81
N LYS A 164 7.94 -12.87 -6.93
CA LYS A 164 6.86 -13.74 -7.38
C LYS A 164 6.61 -14.89 -6.40
N PRO A 165 7.57 -15.75 -6.04
CA PRO A 165 7.38 -16.77 -5.02
C PRO A 165 6.91 -16.21 -3.67
N TYR A 166 7.45 -15.06 -3.26
CA TYR A 166 7.04 -14.41 -2.03
C TYR A 166 5.55 -14.04 -2.03
N LYS A 167 5.08 -13.39 -3.10
CA LYS A 167 3.66 -13.03 -3.26
C LYS A 167 2.76 -14.26 -3.32
N ASP A 168 3.22 -15.35 -3.94
CA ASP A 168 2.45 -16.59 -4.00
C ASP A 168 2.33 -17.23 -2.60
N ALA A 169 3.43 -17.23 -1.81
CA ALA A 169 3.40 -17.68 -0.41
C ALA A 169 2.54 -16.76 0.48
N TYR A 170 2.59 -15.44 0.29
CA TYR A 170 1.74 -14.48 0.99
C TYR A 170 0.24 -14.77 0.72
N ARG A 171 -0.14 -14.98 -0.55
CA ARG A 171 -1.52 -15.33 -0.90
C ARG A 171 -1.96 -16.65 -0.30
N ALA A 172 -1.08 -17.65 -0.28
CA ALA A 172 -1.38 -18.93 0.36
C ALA A 172 -1.66 -18.77 1.86
N ARG A 173 -0.94 -17.89 2.57
CA ARG A 173 -1.23 -17.59 3.98
C ARG A 173 -2.58 -16.89 4.14
N LEU A 174 -2.93 -15.93 3.27
CA LEU A 174 -4.26 -15.30 3.25
C LEU A 174 -5.38 -16.33 3.05
N ASP A 175 -5.18 -17.24 2.10
CA ASP A 175 -6.17 -18.28 1.76
C ASP A 175 -6.34 -19.30 2.88
N GLY A 176 -5.33 -19.47 3.73
CA GLY A 176 -5.36 -20.31 4.92
C GLY A 176 -6.03 -19.69 6.14
N LEU A 177 -6.43 -18.41 6.09
CA LEU A 177 -7.11 -17.76 7.21
C LEU A 177 -8.51 -18.36 7.44
N ALA A 178 -8.80 -18.71 8.69
CA ALA A 178 -10.10 -19.24 9.12
C ALA A 178 -11.15 -18.13 9.25
N LEU A 179 -11.46 -17.43 8.14
CA LEU A 179 -12.46 -16.38 8.08
C LEU A 179 -13.80 -16.92 7.58
N THR A 180 -14.89 -16.47 8.17
CA THR A 180 -16.24 -16.67 7.69
C THR A 180 -16.46 -15.98 6.35
N ALA A 181 -17.51 -16.36 5.59
CA ALA A 181 -17.86 -15.67 4.36
C ALA A 181 -18.11 -14.17 4.56
N GLN A 182 -18.74 -13.77 5.69
CA GLN A 182 -18.98 -12.37 5.99
C GLN A 182 -17.69 -11.63 6.28
N GLU A 183 -16.77 -12.19 7.06
CA GLU A 183 -15.46 -11.59 7.32
C GLU A 183 -14.63 -11.40 6.04
N LYS A 184 -14.68 -12.34 5.10
CA LYS A 184 -14.05 -12.19 3.78
C LYS A 184 -14.63 -11.01 2.99
N LEU A 185 -15.96 -10.82 3.04
CA LEU A 185 -16.61 -9.67 2.41
C LEU A 185 -16.24 -8.35 3.10
N ASP A 186 -16.12 -8.36 4.43
CA ASP A 186 -15.68 -7.19 5.20
C ASP A 186 -14.23 -6.82 4.85
N VAL A 187 -13.34 -7.80 4.66
CA VAL A 187 -11.97 -7.57 4.18
C VAL A 187 -11.97 -6.97 2.77
N LEU A 188 -12.80 -7.49 1.86
CA LEU A 188 -12.94 -6.92 0.51
C LEU A 188 -13.45 -5.47 0.55
N ALA A 189 -14.48 -5.19 1.36
CA ALA A 189 -14.99 -3.83 1.53
C ALA A 189 -13.91 -2.88 2.05
N GLU A 190 -13.08 -3.37 2.98
CA GLU A 190 -11.95 -2.60 3.50
C GLU A 190 -10.86 -2.37 2.45
N VAL A 191 -10.53 -3.37 1.60
CA VAL A 191 -9.61 -3.20 0.46
C VAL A 191 -10.08 -2.08 -0.47
N LYS A 192 -11.37 -2.04 -0.79
CA LYS A 192 -11.95 -0.94 -1.60
C LYS A 192 -11.82 0.41 -0.91
N THR A 193 -12.05 0.46 0.39
CA THR A 193 -11.84 1.66 1.21
C THR A 193 -10.37 2.13 1.11
N VAL A 194 -9.42 1.20 1.21
CA VAL A 194 -7.97 1.52 1.10
C VAL A 194 -7.63 2.10 -0.27
N PHE A 195 -8.17 1.55 -1.35
CA PHE A 195 -7.99 2.15 -2.68
C PHE A 195 -8.58 3.56 -2.77
N GLY A 196 -9.75 3.81 -2.18
CA GLY A 196 -10.34 5.15 -2.08
C GLY A 196 -9.44 6.14 -1.32
N LEU A 197 -8.84 5.70 -0.22
CA LEU A 197 -7.87 6.51 0.55
C LEU A 197 -6.59 6.81 -0.25
N ASN A 198 -6.08 5.85 -1.02
CA ASN A 198 -4.98 6.12 -1.95
C ASN A 198 -5.39 7.13 -3.02
N GLY A 199 -6.60 7.00 -3.58
CA GLY A 199 -7.16 7.96 -4.53
C GLY A 199 -7.21 9.37 -3.97
N ALA A 200 -7.75 9.56 -2.76
CA ALA A 200 -7.82 10.86 -2.10
C ALA A 200 -6.42 11.48 -1.87
N LEU A 201 -5.43 10.66 -1.48
CA LEU A 201 -4.04 11.11 -1.35
C LEU A 201 -3.47 11.59 -2.70
N PHE A 202 -3.76 10.87 -3.79
CA PHE A 202 -3.33 11.26 -5.13
C PHE A 202 -4.08 12.48 -5.66
N GLU A 203 -5.35 12.68 -5.31
CA GLU A 203 -6.12 13.87 -5.66
C GLU A 203 -5.53 15.13 -5.03
N GLU A 204 -5.13 15.08 -3.75
CA GLU A 204 -4.44 16.20 -3.11
C GLU A 204 -3.08 16.50 -3.78
N LEU A 205 -2.31 15.49 -4.17
CA LEU A 205 -1.06 15.69 -4.91
C LEU A 205 -1.33 16.24 -6.33
N THR A 206 -2.44 15.83 -6.93
CA THR A 206 -2.88 16.33 -8.26
C THR A 206 -3.24 17.81 -8.20
N ALA A 207 -3.81 18.29 -7.11
CA ALA A 207 -4.14 19.69 -6.93
C ALA A 207 -2.89 20.61 -6.98
N ASP A 208 -1.73 20.08 -6.61
CA ASP A 208 -0.47 20.82 -6.61
C ASP A 208 0.43 20.52 -7.83
N LEU A 209 -0.10 19.83 -8.86
CA LEU A 209 0.70 19.38 -10.02
C LEU A 209 1.44 20.52 -10.72
N ASP A 210 0.88 21.72 -10.79
CA ASP A 210 1.57 22.86 -11.43
C ASP A 210 2.87 23.23 -10.71
N ALA A 211 2.91 23.07 -9.38
CA ALA A 211 4.12 23.26 -8.58
C ALA A 211 5.09 22.08 -8.67
N TYR A 212 4.60 20.92 -9.10
CA TYR A 212 5.38 19.67 -9.18
C TYR A 212 5.89 19.37 -10.60
N ARG A 213 5.53 20.17 -11.59
CA ARG A 213 6.02 19.98 -12.96
C ARG A 213 7.53 20.18 -13.06
N ARG A 214 8.15 19.33 -13.88
CA ARG A 214 9.58 19.32 -14.20
C ARG A 214 9.83 20.14 -15.49
#